data_0c75afbbb5e9033057617dbf7b33d283
#
_entry.id   0c75afbbb5e9033057617dbf7b33d283
#
_cell.length_a   1.000
_cell.length_b   1.000
_cell.length_c   1.000
_cell.angle_alpha   90.00
_cell.angle_beta   90.00
_cell.angle_gamma   90.00
#
_symmetry.space_group_name_H-M   'P 1'
#
loop_
_entity.id
_entity.type
_entity.pdbx_description
1 polymer ?
#
loop_
_entity_poly.entity_id
_entity_poly.type
_entity_poly.pdbx_seq_one_letter_code
_entity_poly.pdbx_strand_id
1 'polypeptide(L)'
;VVLATTMEYFKWPNNMTAFVEGRSSIGRLGLFIQNAGWVDPGFEGEITLEIFNASRCAIELQAGRRVGQLVFAQLDQDADNPYRGKYQGQKGATGSRIYLDNELQI
;
A
#
# COMPACT_ATOMS: atom_id res chain seq x y z
N VAL A 1 -1.15 2.02 -15.17
CA VAL A 1 -0.89 1.65 -13.78
C VAL A 1 -0.14 0.33 -13.74
N VAL A 2 0.91 0.29 -12.96
CA VAL A 2 1.70 -0.90 -12.72
C VAL A 2 1.60 -1.24 -11.24
N LEU A 3 1.36 -2.50 -10.92
CA LEU A 3 1.37 -2.96 -9.55
C LEU A 3 2.77 -3.45 -9.20
N ALA A 4 3.24 -3.03 -8.04
CA ALA A 4 4.51 -3.46 -7.46
C ALA A 4 4.29 -3.84 -6.01
N THR A 5 5.31 -4.36 -5.38
CA THR A 5 5.24 -4.73 -3.98
C THR A 5 6.43 -4.19 -3.21
N THR A 6 6.23 -3.92 -1.93
CA THR A 6 7.33 -3.62 -1.03
C THR A 6 8.23 -4.84 -0.88
N MET A 7 9.53 -4.61 -0.62
CA MET A 7 10.45 -5.67 -0.24
C MET A 7 10.16 -6.15 1.18
N GLU A 8 9.67 -5.25 2.01
CA GLU A 8 9.38 -5.51 3.41
C GLU A 8 8.06 -6.25 3.55
N TYR A 9 8.04 -7.20 4.47
CA TYR A 9 6.83 -7.85 4.96
C TYR A 9 6.49 -7.24 6.32
N PHE A 10 5.28 -6.75 6.48
CA PHE A 10 4.86 -6.02 7.66
C PHE A 10 3.95 -6.87 8.53
N LYS A 11 4.10 -6.71 9.83
CA LYS A 11 3.14 -7.18 10.82
C LYS A 11 2.76 -5.98 11.67
N TRP A 12 1.64 -5.38 11.34
CA TRP A 12 1.23 -4.11 11.89
C TRP A 12 0.53 -4.29 13.24
N PRO A 13 0.93 -3.58 14.30
CA PRO A 13 0.26 -3.72 15.59
C PRO A 13 -1.17 -3.19 15.54
N ASN A 14 -1.98 -3.60 16.53
CA ASN A 14 -3.40 -3.24 16.58
C ASN A 14 -3.65 -1.80 17.04
N ASN A 15 -2.62 -1.10 17.49
CA ASN A 15 -2.72 0.27 17.99
C ASN A 15 -2.03 1.30 17.09
N MET A 16 -1.72 0.93 15.87
CA MET A 16 -1.00 1.80 14.95
C MET A 16 -1.56 1.69 13.56
N THR A 17 -1.64 2.82 12.88
CA THR A 17 -1.97 2.89 11.47
C THR A 17 -0.85 3.59 10.70
N ALA A 18 -0.91 3.55 9.38
CA ALA A 18 0.07 4.21 8.55
C ALA A 18 -0.55 4.68 7.24
N PHE A 19 0.15 5.61 6.60
CA PHE A 19 -0.17 6.10 5.27
C PHE A 19 1.01 5.85 4.35
N VAL A 20 0.75 5.35 3.16
CA VAL A 20 1.75 5.25 2.11
C VAL A 20 1.79 6.59 1.39
N GLU A 21 2.96 7.20 1.38
CA GLU A 21 3.19 8.46 0.71
C GLU A 21 4.28 8.30 -0.34
N GLY A 22 4.25 9.16 -1.36
CA GLY A 22 5.31 9.20 -2.35
C GLY A 22 6.59 9.78 -1.79
N ARG A 23 7.61 9.77 -2.61
CA ARG A 23 8.92 10.38 -2.33
C ARG A 23 9.16 11.51 -3.31
N SER A 24 9.59 12.67 -2.84
CA SER A 24 9.70 13.87 -3.68
C SER A 24 10.60 13.67 -4.91
N SER A 25 11.73 12.99 -4.75
CA SER A 25 12.66 12.73 -5.87
C SER A 25 12.03 11.86 -6.96
N ILE A 26 11.11 10.99 -6.58
CA ILE A 26 10.38 10.13 -7.52
C ILE A 26 9.19 10.89 -8.11
N GLY A 27 8.46 11.63 -7.27
CA GLY A 27 7.32 12.43 -7.73
C GLY A 27 7.71 13.49 -8.74
N ARG A 28 8.89 14.09 -8.59
CA ARG A 28 9.38 15.10 -9.52
C ARG A 28 9.75 14.55 -10.90
N LEU A 29 9.91 13.25 -11.03
CA LEU A 29 10.04 12.59 -12.33
C LEU A 29 8.70 12.38 -13.02
N GLY A 30 7.60 12.63 -12.31
CA GLY A 30 6.26 12.37 -12.82
C GLY A 30 5.77 10.95 -12.51
N LEU A 31 6.45 10.27 -11.59
CA LEU A 31 6.06 8.92 -11.18
C LEU A 31 5.38 8.99 -9.83
N PHE A 32 4.11 8.59 -9.78
CA PHE A 32 3.30 8.67 -8.56
C PHE A 32 3.04 7.30 -8.00
N ILE A 33 3.21 7.19 -6.69
CA ILE A 33 2.80 6.01 -5.93
C ILE A 33 1.39 6.31 -5.44
N GLN A 34 0.41 5.74 -6.12
CA GLN A 34 -1.00 5.96 -5.84
C GLN A 34 -1.60 4.67 -5.33
N ASN A 35 -2.17 4.70 -4.20
CA ASN A 35 -2.96 3.59 -3.70
C ASN A 35 -3.99 4.15 -2.73
N ALA A 36 -4.78 3.28 -2.15
CA ALA A 36 -5.69 3.68 -1.09
C ALA A 36 -4.95 4.17 0.15
N GLY A 37 -3.64 4.11 0.16
CA GLY A 37 -2.72 4.79 1.06
C GLY A 37 -2.77 4.41 2.53
N TRP A 38 -3.85 3.85 2.98
CA TRP A 38 -4.11 3.58 4.39
C TRP A 38 -3.72 2.15 4.75
N VAL A 39 -2.90 2.01 5.80
CA VAL A 39 -2.56 0.70 6.35
C VAL A 39 -3.31 0.55 7.67
N ASP A 40 -4.26 -0.37 7.70
CA ASP A 40 -5.12 -0.57 8.86
C ASP A 40 -4.37 -1.22 10.03
N PRO A 41 -4.74 -0.90 11.27
CA PRO A 41 -4.23 -1.62 12.43
C PRO A 41 -4.45 -3.13 12.28
N GLY A 42 -3.42 -3.91 12.56
CA GLY A 42 -3.50 -5.37 12.47
C GLY A 42 -3.25 -5.95 11.08
N PHE A 43 -2.98 -5.13 10.08
CA PHE A 43 -2.61 -5.63 8.76
C PHE A 43 -1.30 -6.41 8.84
N GLU A 44 -1.24 -7.53 8.13
CA GLU A 44 -0.03 -8.30 7.93
C GLU A 44 0.13 -8.61 6.45
N GLY A 45 1.34 -8.43 5.92
CA GLY A 45 1.64 -8.72 4.52
C GLY A 45 2.65 -7.75 3.92
N GLU A 46 2.89 -7.92 2.64
CA GLU A 46 3.60 -6.95 1.82
C GLU A 46 2.59 -5.93 1.29
N ILE A 47 3.03 -4.68 1.15
CA ILE A 47 2.15 -3.62 0.64
C ILE A 47 2.26 -3.59 -0.88
N THR A 48 1.13 -3.72 -1.55
CA THR A 48 1.05 -3.54 -3.00
C THR A 48 1.01 -2.06 -3.32
N LEU A 49 1.88 -1.63 -4.20
CA LEU A 49 1.99 -0.25 -4.63
C LEU A 49 1.38 -0.11 -6.02
N GLU A 50 0.51 0.88 -6.18
CA GLU A 50 -0.09 1.24 -7.46
C GLU A 50 0.72 2.40 -8.03
N ILE A 51 1.48 2.12 -9.10
CA ILE A 51 2.41 3.08 -9.67
C ILE A 51 1.86 3.62 -10.97
N PHE A 52 1.80 4.94 -11.06
CA PHE A 52 1.31 5.65 -12.24
C PHE A 52 2.39 6.57 -12.78
N ASN A 53 2.72 6.40 -14.07
CA ASN A 53 3.64 7.29 -14.78
C ASN A 53 2.84 8.41 -15.44
N ALA A 54 2.89 9.59 -14.85
CA ALA A 54 2.21 10.78 -15.36
C ALA A 54 3.09 11.58 -16.32
N SER A 55 4.32 11.16 -16.57
CA SER A 55 5.22 11.80 -17.52
C SER A 55 4.96 11.29 -18.93
N ARG A 56 5.65 11.91 -19.89
CA ARG A 56 5.62 11.48 -21.31
C ARG A 56 6.78 10.55 -21.66
N CYS A 57 7.64 10.24 -20.68
CA CYS A 57 8.84 9.45 -20.92
C CYS A 57 8.71 8.11 -20.20
N ALA A 58 9.37 7.09 -20.73
CA ALA A 58 9.55 5.84 -20.01
C ALA A 58 10.46 6.10 -18.80
N ILE A 59 10.10 5.54 -17.66
CA ILE A 59 10.87 5.67 -16.41
C ILE A 59 11.26 4.26 -15.99
N GLU A 60 12.57 4.04 -15.86
CA GLU A 60 13.10 2.77 -15.39
C GLU A 60 13.23 2.81 -13.87
N LEU A 61 12.65 1.82 -13.20
CA LEU A 61 12.80 1.64 -11.76
C LEU A 61 13.60 0.38 -11.49
N GLN A 62 14.61 0.51 -10.65
CA GLN A 62 15.37 -0.62 -10.18
C GLN A 62 14.72 -1.19 -8.92
N ALA A 63 14.61 -2.52 -8.86
CA ALA A 63 14.19 -3.19 -7.64
C ALA A 63 15.12 -2.81 -6.48
N GLY A 64 14.56 -2.58 -5.31
CA GLY A 64 15.30 -2.15 -4.13
C GLY A 64 15.44 -0.64 -3.98
N ARG A 65 14.99 0.14 -4.97
CA ARG A 65 15.02 1.59 -4.85
C ARG A 65 13.94 2.09 -3.89
N ARG A 66 14.29 3.05 -3.07
CA ARG A 66 13.32 3.72 -2.20
C ARG A 66 12.41 4.61 -3.05
N VAL A 67 11.12 4.24 -3.15
CA VAL A 67 10.16 4.93 -4.02
C VAL A 67 9.09 5.68 -3.25
N GLY A 68 8.93 5.37 -1.96
CA GLY A 68 7.92 5.98 -1.12
C GLY A 68 8.30 5.89 0.34
N GLN A 69 7.36 6.25 1.20
CA GLN A 69 7.55 6.27 2.64
C GLN A 69 6.26 5.92 3.35
N LEU A 70 6.39 5.46 4.57
CA LEU A 70 5.26 5.25 5.46
C LEU A 70 5.26 6.35 6.51
N VAL A 71 4.10 6.95 6.72
CA VAL A 71 3.86 7.90 7.80
C VAL A 71 3.02 7.20 8.84
N PHE A 72 3.54 7.09 10.05
CA PHE A 72 2.89 6.35 11.13
C PHE A 72 2.02 7.24 11.98
N ALA A 73 0.90 6.70 12.44
CA ALA A 73 0.07 7.32 13.44
C ALA A 73 -0.27 6.30 14.52
N GLN A 74 0.03 6.65 15.75
CA GLN A 74 -0.28 5.80 16.90
C GLN A 74 -1.69 6.10 17.39
N LEU A 75 -2.47 5.04 17.61
CA LEU A 75 -3.79 5.16 18.23
C LEU A 75 -3.63 5.25 19.74
N ASP A 76 -4.61 5.84 20.41
CA ASP A 76 -4.63 5.94 21.86
C ASP A 76 -5.06 4.63 22.55
N GLN A 77 -5.57 3.68 21.77
CA GLN A 77 -5.91 2.32 22.22
C GLN A 77 -5.88 1.37 21.03
N ASP A 78 -5.95 0.08 21.30
CA ASP A 78 -6.05 -0.91 20.25
C ASP A 78 -7.35 -0.73 19.46
N ALA A 79 -7.30 -0.99 18.16
CA ALA A 79 -8.49 -0.97 17.32
C ALA A 79 -9.47 -2.06 17.78
N ASP A 80 -10.76 -1.70 17.83
CA ASP A 80 -11.80 -2.64 18.22
C ASP A 80 -11.92 -3.81 17.24
N ASN A 81 -11.76 -3.52 15.96
CA ASN A 81 -11.83 -4.49 14.88
C ASN A 81 -10.58 -4.42 14.02
N PRO A 82 -9.47 -5.05 14.44
CA PRO A 82 -8.25 -5.08 13.63
C PRO A 82 -8.50 -5.68 12.25
N TYR A 83 -7.69 -5.30 11.30
CA TYR A 83 -7.87 -5.69 9.90
C TYR A 83 -7.91 -7.22 9.74
N ARG A 84 -8.93 -7.70 9.04
CA ARG A 84 -9.11 -9.11 8.64
C ARG A 84 -9.63 -9.18 7.20
N GLY A 85 -9.28 -8.19 6.40
CA GLY A 85 -9.81 -8.08 5.05
C GLY A 85 -9.17 -9.05 4.05
N LYS A 86 -9.59 -8.92 2.82
CA LYS A 86 -9.24 -9.83 1.71
C LYS A 86 -7.77 -9.79 1.30
N TYR A 87 -7.01 -8.79 1.77
CA TYR A 87 -5.57 -8.68 1.45
C TYR A 87 -4.67 -9.10 2.61
N GLN A 88 -5.24 -9.62 3.69
CA GLN A 88 -4.45 -10.08 4.83
C GLN A 88 -3.51 -11.19 4.41
N GLY A 89 -2.24 -11.06 4.78
CA GLY A 89 -1.20 -12.03 4.44
C GLY A 89 -0.67 -11.94 3.01
N GLN A 90 -1.04 -10.89 2.26
CA GLN A 90 -0.63 -10.80 0.86
C GLN A 90 0.88 -10.76 0.68
N LYS A 91 1.34 -11.35 -0.41
CA LYS A 91 2.73 -11.34 -0.85
C LYS A 91 2.79 -11.04 -2.33
N GLY A 92 3.82 -10.30 -2.74
CA GLY A 92 3.98 -9.88 -4.12
C GLY A 92 2.95 -8.83 -4.53
N ALA A 93 3.03 -8.39 -5.77
CA ALA A 93 2.08 -7.44 -6.34
C ALA A 93 0.73 -8.12 -6.50
N THR A 94 -0.20 -7.79 -5.63
CA THR A 94 -1.52 -8.43 -5.58
C THR A 94 -2.54 -7.59 -6.33
N GLY A 95 -3.20 -8.18 -7.31
CA GLY A 95 -4.26 -7.53 -8.06
C GLY A 95 -5.52 -7.34 -7.21
N SER A 96 -6.49 -6.63 -7.78
CA SER A 96 -7.74 -6.39 -7.09
C SER A 96 -8.48 -7.70 -6.79
N ARG A 97 -8.97 -7.81 -5.57
CA ARG A 97 -9.80 -8.91 -5.10
C ARG A 97 -11.23 -8.46 -4.84
N ILE A 98 -11.66 -7.39 -5.50
CA ILE A 98 -13.00 -6.84 -5.32
C ILE A 98 -14.09 -7.88 -5.59
N TYR A 99 -13.79 -8.90 -6.40
CA TYR A 99 -14.73 -10.00 -6.67
C TYR A 99 -15.09 -10.80 -5.43
N LEU A 100 -14.31 -10.69 -4.35
CA LEU A 100 -14.60 -11.34 -3.08
C LEU A 100 -15.56 -10.52 -2.22
N ASP A 101 -15.82 -9.27 -2.58
CA ASP A 101 -16.72 -8.41 -1.82
C ASP A 101 -18.17 -8.80 -2.08
N ASN A 102 -18.95 -8.87 -1.01
CA ASN A 102 -20.36 -9.26 -1.04
C ASN A 102 -21.23 -8.08 -0.61
N GLU A 103 -20.93 -6.91 -1.16
CA GLU A 103 -21.59 -5.66 -0.78
C GLU A 103 -22.82 -5.34 -1.62
N LEU A 104 -22.93 -5.99 -2.79
CA LEU A 104 -24.09 -5.80 -3.66
C LEU A 104 -25.17 -6.80 -3.32
N GLN A 105 -26.38 -6.29 -3.08
CA GLN A 105 -27.56 -7.09 -2.88
C GLN A 105 -28.43 -7.02 -4.13
N ILE A 106 -28.68 -8.18 -4.68
CA ILE A 106 -29.49 -8.32 -5.89
C ILE A 106 -30.87 -8.84 -5.51
#